data_5226c6b67a17085a4997d3e26075d323
#
_entry.id   5226c6b67a17085a4997d3e26075d323
#
_cell.length_a   1.000
_cell.length_b   1.000
_cell.length_c   1.000
_cell.angle_alpha   90.00
_cell.angle_beta   90.00
_cell.angle_gamma   90.00
#
_symmetry.space_group_name_H-M   'P 1'
#
loop_
_entity.id
_entity.type
_entity.pdbx_description
1 polymer ?
#
loop_
_entity_poly.entity_id
_entity_poly.type
_entity_poly.pdbx_seq_one_letter_code
_entity_poly.pdbx_strand_id
1 'polypeptide(L)'
;MADFKAVIITKKGQSLMAKLMSGTGGVEFTRIAVSDSQYADSQLEGLTALGSIRQSAPVSRVRKTNDVAVEVQASVSNEQLVAGYYMRTLGLYAKDPDEGEVLYAVCSAQTAGYMPPFNGKTTSGAFFRLTTTVGNASNLSLKVNPAAVATVGDIVDLQSQIDDMRSTIGYNADDIYGVEIDYVNRTFKRLAGAENRTPGKAFDGLIPWQRRRCILADDGTVLAYRGEAGYTETGATTTALTVNGVTYQAGTQAQVMVEQPRFYYRTVPLVTEKIDGYDGYHMRKARYYVSATPHAGFKIHPAFVADGKELDKVYMSAYEACLYDTSANTYNLTDEQNGDFTASTGDKLSSIAKAKPVSGQTQNATIDAYRQTAHNRGAGWELDLIQTLSATQLLFMVEYASLNSQEAIADGRCHITDDAKSNLATLTGATASLGDASGSDSATGSVSYRGQENLWGDIYSVTDGLNAYSAGGPGDWYVADHGFDSKKKDGQYTHVGFKMIGKKGDDFGGYISAFGYDPDFDWLFLGTEVKGDSHLPVGDSLWVDANLGWHAFGSGSVWNDGAGAGLFRLGGSAGVASRSRCWGARLTYRNTK
;
A
#
# COMPACT_ATOMS: atom_id res chain seq x y z
N MET A 1 10.27 -4.69 34.69
CA MET A 1 9.28 -3.60 34.54
C MET A 1 8.30 -3.76 35.70
N ALA A 2 7.79 -2.68 36.29
CA ALA A 2 6.75 -2.81 37.32
C ALA A 2 5.46 -3.33 36.68
N ASP A 3 4.80 -4.26 37.33
CA ASP A 3 3.48 -4.77 36.93
C ASP A 3 2.49 -4.56 38.07
N PHE A 4 1.34 -3.94 37.79
CA PHE A 4 0.35 -3.58 38.79
C PHE A 4 -0.94 -4.34 38.58
N LYS A 5 -1.57 -4.74 39.67
CA LYS A 5 -2.89 -5.39 39.69
C LYS A 5 -3.99 -4.44 39.26
N ALA A 6 -5.20 -4.94 39.11
CA ALA A 6 -6.38 -4.12 38.83
C ALA A 6 -6.57 -3.00 39.87
N VAL A 7 -7.07 -1.87 39.39
CA VAL A 7 -7.35 -0.68 40.24
C VAL A 7 -8.59 -0.98 41.10
N ILE A 8 -8.47 -0.72 42.39
CA ILE A 8 -9.54 -0.86 43.40
C ILE A 8 -9.97 0.54 43.85
N ILE A 9 -11.25 0.84 43.72
CA ILE A 9 -11.83 2.10 44.23
C ILE A 9 -11.94 2.02 45.75
N THR A 10 -11.41 3.04 46.44
CA THR A 10 -11.50 3.11 47.90
C THR A 10 -12.93 3.47 48.35
N LYS A 11 -13.24 3.26 49.66
CA LYS A 11 -14.51 3.73 50.26
C LYS A 11 -14.73 5.23 50.09
N LYS A 12 -13.62 6.04 50.13
CA LYS A 12 -13.70 7.47 49.85
C LYS A 12 -14.01 7.76 48.38
N GLY A 13 -13.42 7.00 47.44
CA GLY A 13 -13.73 7.08 46.02
C GLY A 13 -15.17 6.71 45.70
N GLN A 14 -15.69 5.65 46.34
CA GLN A 14 -17.09 5.25 46.20
C GLN A 14 -18.05 6.33 46.74
N SER A 15 -17.72 6.92 47.90
CA SER A 15 -18.47 8.03 48.47
C SER A 15 -18.50 9.26 47.53
N LEU A 16 -17.35 9.62 46.97
CA LEU A 16 -17.23 10.70 46.01
C LEU A 16 -18.09 10.42 44.76
N MET A 17 -18.01 9.21 44.20
CA MET A 17 -18.89 8.81 43.09
C MET A 17 -20.36 8.96 43.41
N ALA A 18 -20.79 8.52 44.56
CA ALA A 18 -22.21 8.62 44.99
C ALA A 18 -22.64 10.10 45.11
N LYS A 19 -21.81 10.97 45.66
CA LYS A 19 -22.07 12.41 45.72
C LYS A 19 -22.23 13.02 44.33
N LEU A 20 -21.34 12.69 43.38
CA LEU A 20 -21.34 13.22 42.01
C LEU A 20 -22.48 12.69 41.15
N MET A 21 -22.95 11.49 41.40
CA MET A 21 -24.14 10.93 40.73
C MET A 21 -25.46 11.64 41.11
N SER A 22 -25.53 12.27 42.26
CA SER A 22 -26.68 13.05 42.71
C SER A 22 -26.66 14.53 42.30
N GLY A 23 -25.54 15.00 41.70
CA GLY A 23 -25.33 16.40 41.29
C GLY A 23 -24.95 16.54 39.82
N THR A 24 -24.69 17.78 39.39
CA THR A 24 -24.25 18.12 38.02
C THR A 24 -22.73 18.16 37.87
N GLY A 25 -21.95 17.75 38.89
CA GLY A 25 -20.50 17.81 38.91
C GLY A 25 -19.83 16.54 38.35
N GLY A 26 -18.63 16.67 37.77
CA GLY A 26 -17.78 15.56 37.33
C GLY A 26 -16.63 15.30 38.28
N VAL A 27 -15.99 14.11 38.18
CA VAL A 27 -14.78 13.79 38.93
C VAL A 27 -13.58 14.59 38.42
N GLU A 28 -12.90 15.32 39.31
CA GLU A 28 -11.64 16.03 39.04
C GLU A 28 -10.49 15.22 39.65
N PHE A 29 -9.71 14.52 38.81
CA PHE A 29 -8.50 13.81 39.27
C PHE A 29 -7.34 14.79 39.38
N THR A 30 -6.60 14.71 40.52
CA THR A 30 -5.55 15.68 40.84
C THR A 30 -4.16 15.15 40.58
N ARG A 31 -3.83 13.96 41.08
CA ARG A 31 -2.50 13.36 40.99
C ARG A 31 -2.50 11.85 41.13
N ILE A 32 -1.41 11.23 40.67
CA ILE A 32 -1.05 9.86 41.02
C ILE A 32 0.16 9.91 41.97
N ALA A 33 0.03 9.26 43.15
CA ALA A 33 1.11 9.11 44.11
C ALA A 33 1.69 7.70 44.05
N VAL A 34 3.02 7.62 44.21
CA VAL A 34 3.79 6.37 44.22
C VAL A 34 4.32 6.12 45.62
N SER A 35 3.98 4.98 46.18
CA SER A 35 4.38 4.58 47.53
C SER A 35 5.26 3.32 47.49
N ASP A 36 6.22 3.23 48.42
CA ASP A 36 6.97 2.02 48.67
C ASP A 36 6.35 1.12 49.77
N SER A 37 5.22 1.55 50.34
CA SER A 37 4.44 0.71 51.24
C SER A 37 3.72 -0.40 50.50
N GLN A 38 3.67 -1.57 51.12
CA GLN A 38 2.91 -2.72 50.58
C GLN A 38 1.70 -2.97 51.46
N TYR A 39 0.55 -3.18 50.82
CA TYR A 39 -0.70 -3.46 51.49
C TYR A 39 -1.24 -4.83 51.06
N ALA A 40 -1.94 -5.54 51.94
CA ALA A 40 -2.71 -6.71 51.55
C ALA A 40 -3.92 -6.26 50.73
N ASP A 41 -4.36 -7.08 49.75
CA ASP A 41 -5.47 -6.74 48.87
C ASP A 41 -6.78 -6.43 49.65
N SER A 42 -6.98 -7.07 50.80
CA SER A 42 -8.13 -6.81 51.71
C SER A 42 -8.09 -5.44 52.41
N GLN A 43 -6.96 -4.77 52.40
CA GLN A 43 -6.80 -3.44 53.04
C GLN A 43 -7.03 -2.29 52.05
N LEU A 44 -6.87 -2.54 50.74
CA LEU A 44 -6.82 -1.50 49.74
C LEU A 44 -8.09 -0.65 49.66
N GLU A 45 -9.25 -1.28 49.72
CA GLU A 45 -10.53 -0.58 49.68
C GLU A 45 -10.75 0.36 50.89
N GLY A 46 -10.20 -0.01 52.03
CA GLY A 46 -10.33 0.74 53.27
C GLY A 46 -9.33 1.88 53.46
N LEU A 47 -8.37 2.03 52.53
CA LEU A 47 -7.34 3.07 52.63
C LEU A 47 -7.95 4.47 52.47
N THR A 48 -7.57 5.37 53.36
CA THR A 48 -7.91 6.81 53.29
C THR A 48 -6.72 7.66 52.79
N ALA A 49 -5.50 7.15 52.91
CA ALA A 49 -4.28 7.74 52.38
C ALA A 49 -3.22 6.65 52.15
N LEU A 50 -2.22 6.91 51.30
CA LEU A 50 -1.05 6.07 51.17
C LEU A 50 0.00 6.42 52.25
N GLY A 51 0.58 5.40 52.87
CA GLY A 51 1.81 5.57 53.65
C GLY A 51 3.03 5.73 52.75
N SER A 52 4.11 6.30 53.30
CA SER A 52 5.40 6.38 52.63
C SER A 52 5.35 6.74 51.13
N ILE A 53 4.68 7.85 50.80
CA ILE A 53 4.68 8.40 49.43
C ILE A 53 6.09 8.86 49.10
N ARG A 54 6.66 8.30 48.04
CA ARG A 54 8.02 8.61 47.56
C ARG A 54 8.03 9.65 46.46
N GLN A 55 7.04 9.59 45.58
CA GLN A 55 6.82 10.57 44.51
C GLN A 55 5.33 10.79 44.27
N SER A 56 5.04 11.95 43.71
CA SER A 56 3.67 12.30 43.29
C SER A 56 3.74 13.14 42.05
N ALA A 57 2.93 12.81 41.06
CA ALA A 57 2.83 13.57 39.82
C ALA A 57 1.38 14.03 39.57
N PRO A 58 1.20 15.26 39.11
CA PRO A 58 -0.13 15.71 38.66
C PRO A 58 -0.62 14.82 37.50
N VAL A 59 -1.94 14.67 37.40
CA VAL A 59 -2.54 13.97 36.27
C VAL A 59 -2.26 14.75 34.98
N SER A 60 -1.63 14.08 34.03
CA SER A 60 -1.27 14.66 32.73
C SER A 60 -2.39 14.52 31.71
N ARG A 61 -3.16 13.43 31.80
CA ARG A 61 -4.26 13.15 30.86
C ARG A 61 -5.36 12.33 31.53
N VAL A 62 -6.62 12.62 31.15
CA VAL A 62 -7.77 11.76 31.43
C VAL A 62 -8.50 11.51 30.10
N ARG A 63 -8.74 10.25 29.80
CA ARG A 63 -9.42 9.83 28.57
C ARG A 63 -10.61 8.93 28.90
N LYS A 64 -11.75 9.21 28.28
CA LYS A 64 -12.91 8.32 28.34
C LYS A 64 -12.58 7.02 27.60
N THR A 65 -12.76 5.87 28.28
CA THR A 65 -12.58 4.54 27.70
C THR A 65 -13.91 3.94 27.23
N ASN A 66 -14.98 4.16 28.06
CA ASN A 66 -16.36 3.83 27.74
C ASN A 66 -17.29 4.69 28.61
N ASP A 67 -18.60 4.40 28.61
CA ASP A 67 -19.59 5.23 29.30
C ASP A 67 -19.45 5.26 30.83
N VAL A 68 -18.70 4.34 31.43
CA VAL A 68 -18.54 4.22 32.88
C VAL A 68 -17.10 4.21 33.35
N ALA A 69 -16.12 4.24 32.44
CA ALA A 69 -14.71 4.11 32.79
C ALA A 69 -13.84 5.16 32.08
N VAL A 70 -12.77 5.54 32.76
CA VAL A 70 -11.74 6.47 32.27
C VAL A 70 -10.36 5.93 32.50
N GLU A 71 -9.45 6.31 31.65
CA GLU A 71 -8.01 6.12 31.77
C GLU A 71 -7.38 7.41 32.25
N VAL A 72 -6.60 7.33 33.32
CA VAL A 72 -5.88 8.46 33.95
C VAL A 72 -4.38 8.20 33.80
N GLN A 73 -3.65 9.19 33.36
CA GLN A 73 -2.22 9.11 33.07
C GLN A 73 -1.41 10.11 33.90
N ALA A 74 -0.21 9.70 34.35
CA ALA A 74 0.79 10.56 34.96
C ALA A 74 2.18 9.96 34.80
N SER A 75 3.24 10.77 34.92
CA SER A 75 4.63 10.32 34.86
C SER A 75 5.46 10.87 36.01
N VAL A 76 6.42 10.09 36.47
CA VAL A 76 7.44 10.50 37.44
C VAL A 76 8.83 10.30 36.85
N SER A 77 9.78 11.16 37.22
CA SER A 77 11.19 10.98 36.87
C SER A 77 12.06 10.97 38.12
N ASN A 78 13.28 10.44 38.04
CA ASN A 78 14.20 10.43 39.15
C ASN A 78 15.07 11.70 39.28
N GLU A 79 14.85 12.74 38.46
CA GLU A 79 15.69 13.95 38.41
C GLU A 79 15.92 14.64 39.76
N GLN A 80 14.97 14.53 40.68
CA GLN A 80 15.07 15.08 42.04
C GLN A 80 15.15 14.00 43.11
N LEU A 81 15.36 12.75 42.71
CA LEU A 81 15.33 11.62 43.63
C LEU A 81 16.74 11.36 44.25
N VAL A 82 16.88 11.59 45.55
CA VAL A 82 18.15 11.40 46.28
C VAL A 82 18.37 9.92 46.61
N ALA A 83 17.32 9.16 46.90
CA ALA A 83 17.40 7.74 47.24
C ALA A 83 16.39 6.93 46.40
N GLY A 84 16.84 5.81 45.83
CA GLY A 84 15.97 4.91 45.07
C GLY A 84 14.99 4.19 45.95
N TYR A 85 13.89 3.73 45.35
CA TYR A 85 12.81 3.01 46.03
C TYR A 85 12.10 2.01 45.10
N TYR A 86 11.36 1.08 45.72
CA TYR A 86 10.50 0.17 44.99
C TYR A 86 9.07 0.73 44.87
N MET A 87 8.54 0.80 43.67
CA MET A 87 7.15 1.20 43.38
C MET A 87 6.20 0.04 43.72
N ARG A 88 5.59 0.08 44.91
CA ARG A 88 4.77 -1.03 45.42
C ARG A 88 3.28 -0.76 45.37
N THR A 89 2.87 0.49 45.52
CA THR A 89 1.47 0.90 45.50
C THR A 89 1.31 2.23 44.79
N LEU A 90 0.33 2.34 43.92
CA LEU A 90 -0.11 3.60 43.28
C LEU A 90 -1.43 4.03 43.90
N GLY A 91 -1.59 5.32 44.15
CA GLY A 91 -2.86 5.92 44.56
C GLY A 91 -3.27 7.03 43.62
N LEU A 92 -4.49 6.93 43.12
CA LEU A 92 -5.12 7.98 42.33
C LEU A 92 -5.95 8.88 43.26
N TYR A 93 -5.67 10.17 43.23
CA TYR A 93 -6.36 11.16 44.04
C TYR A 93 -7.33 11.98 43.22
N ALA A 94 -8.44 12.35 43.86
CA ALA A 94 -9.48 13.21 43.25
C ALA A 94 -9.96 14.26 44.26
N LYS A 95 -10.56 15.33 43.75
CA LYS A 95 -11.10 16.43 44.55
C LYS A 95 -12.52 16.12 44.98
N ASP A 96 -12.74 16.03 46.29
CA ASP A 96 -14.07 15.96 46.88
C ASP A 96 -14.52 17.41 47.23
N PRO A 97 -15.74 17.81 46.89
CA PRO A 97 -16.21 19.18 47.13
C PRO A 97 -16.27 19.57 48.63
N ASP A 98 -16.42 18.58 49.51
CA ASP A 98 -16.59 18.83 50.94
C ASP A 98 -15.29 18.52 51.72
N GLU A 99 -14.54 17.50 51.33
CA GLU A 99 -13.38 16.99 52.08
C GLU A 99 -12.02 17.41 51.46
N GLY A 100 -12.04 18.06 50.29
CA GLY A 100 -10.84 18.40 49.57
C GLY A 100 -10.25 17.19 48.77
N GLU A 101 -8.91 17.01 48.81
CA GLU A 101 -8.28 15.91 48.07
C GLU A 101 -8.45 14.59 48.81
N VAL A 102 -9.03 13.58 48.19
CA VAL A 102 -9.26 12.23 48.73
C VAL A 102 -8.56 11.16 47.89
N LEU A 103 -8.16 10.07 48.53
CA LEU A 103 -7.66 8.88 47.83
C LEU A 103 -8.84 8.17 47.15
N TYR A 104 -8.96 8.33 45.82
CA TYR A 104 -10.06 7.80 45.02
C TYR A 104 -9.91 6.31 44.73
N ALA A 105 -8.72 5.91 44.28
CA ALA A 105 -8.46 4.52 43.91
C ALA A 105 -7.01 4.13 44.17
N VAL A 106 -6.75 2.85 44.32
CA VAL A 106 -5.43 2.28 44.59
C VAL A 106 -5.19 1.04 43.76
N CYS A 107 -3.92 0.76 43.45
CA CYS A 107 -3.50 -0.54 42.95
C CYS A 107 -2.15 -0.95 43.53
N SER A 108 -2.01 -2.23 43.89
CA SER A 108 -0.74 -2.79 44.39
C SER A 108 0.04 -3.41 43.24
N ALA A 109 1.39 -3.36 43.32
CA ALA A 109 2.24 -4.04 42.37
C ALA A 109 2.16 -5.56 42.55
N GLN A 110 1.99 -6.28 41.45
CA GLN A 110 2.24 -7.71 41.40
C GLN A 110 3.75 -7.98 41.39
N THR A 111 4.48 -7.16 40.62
CA THR A 111 5.95 -7.12 40.61
C THR A 111 6.39 -5.67 40.77
N ALA A 112 7.05 -5.38 41.90
CA ALA A 112 7.52 -4.03 42.18
C ALA A 112 8.69 -3.64 41.28
N GLY A 113 8.56 -2.50 40.58
CA GLY A 113 9.67 -1.90 39.82
C GLY A 113 10.54 -1.01 40.71
N TYR A 114 11.82 -0.94 40.42
CA TYR A 114 12.75 -0.08 41.14
C TYR A 114 12.97 1.24 40.40
N MET A 115 12.82 2.36 41.10
CA MET A 115 13.19 3.70 40.64
C MET A 115 14.55 4.04 41.23
N PRO A 116 15.63 4.15 40.42
CA PRO A 116 16.95 4.46 40.94
C PRO A 116 17.06 5.94 41.34
N PRO A 117 18.00 6.30 42.26
CA PRO A 117 18.28 7.69 42.54
C PRO A 117 18.89 8.37 41.32
N PHE A 118 18.78 9.69 41.23
CA PHE A 118 19.46 10.45 40.19
C PHE A 118 20.97 10.45 40.39
N ASN A 119 21.70 10.09 39.36
CA ASN A 119 23.17 10.00 39.39
C ASN A 119 23.86 11.24 38.78
N GLY A 120 23.12 12.31 38.52
CA GLY A 120 23.62 13.54 37.89
C GLY A 120 23.83 13.47 36.39
N LYS A 121 23.55 12.32 35.74
CA LYS A 121 23.77 12.12 34.29
C LYS A 121 22.63 11.47 33.56
N THR A 122 21.98 10.49 34.15
CA THR A 122 20.96 9.67 33.46
C THR A 122 19.63 9.80 34.17
N THR A 123 18.63 10.24 33.43
CA THR A 123 17.22 10.31 33.87
C THR A 123 16.55 8.97 33.67
N SER A 124 15.88 8.49 34.70
CA SER A 124 14.96 7.35 34.64
C SER A 124 13.55 7.82 34.95
N GLY A 125 12.55 7.34 34.23
CA GLY A 125 11.16 7.70 34.45
C GLY A 125 10.23 6.49 34.49
N ALA A 126 9.04 6.66 35.07
CA ALA A 126 7.94 5.72 35.01
C ALA A 126 6.68 6.43 34.57
N PHE A 127 5.99 5.84 33.62
CA PHE A 127 4.71 6.30 33.11
C PHE A 127 3.60 5.38 33.63
N PHE A 128 2.58 5.96 34.23
CA PHE A 128 1.44 5.24 34.79
C PHE A 128 0.18 5.49 33.99
N ARG A 129 -0.55 4.42 33.74
CA ARG A 129 -1.84 4.42 33.07
C ARG A 129 -2.80 3.61 33.93
N LEU A 130 -3.75 4.27 34.56
CA LEU A 130 -4.73 3.66 35.46
C LEU A 130 -6.13 3.76 34.84
N THR A 131 -6.79 2.63 34.63
CA THR A 131 -8.18 2.60 34.20
C THR A 131 -9.08 2.41 35.43
N THR A 132 -10.00 3.32 35.66
CA THR A 132 -10.93 3.29 36.79
C THR A 132 -12.35 3.63 36.34
N THR A 133 -13.37 3.17 37.11
CA THR A 133 -14.76 3.54 36.86
C THR A 133 -15.10 4.87 37.54
N VAL A 134 -16.04 5.63 36.92
CA VAL A 134 -16.46 6.96 37.40
C VAL A 134 -17.99 7.14 37.39
N GLY A 135 -18.73 6.02 37.33
CA GLY A 135 -20.21 6.04 37.24
C GLY A 135 -20.69 6.42 35.85
N ASN A 136 -20.99 7.69 35.58
CA ASN A 136 -21.35 8.18 34.25
C ASN A 136 -20.25 9.08 33.70
N ALA A 137 -19.48 8.59 32.72
CA ALA A 137 -18.38 9.34 32.13
C ALA A 137 -18.82 10.53 31.26
N SER A 138 -20.11 10.68 30.98
CA SER A 138 -20.64 11.84 30.24
C SER A 138 -20.55 13.13 31.04
N ASN A 139 -20.48 13.04 32.37
CA ASN A 139 -20.44 14.19 33.29
C ASN A 139 -19.01 14.48 33.78
N LEU A 140 -17.97 14.05 33.09
CA LEU A 140 -16.60 14.31 33.47
C LEU A 140 -16.17 15.74 33.15
N SER A 141 -15.83 16.51 34.17
CA SER A 141 -15.10 17.77 34.00
C SER A 141 -13.59 17.45 33.90
N LEU A 142 -13.05 17.49 32.68
CA LEU A 142 -11.65 17.20 32.41
C LEU A 142 -10.83 18.49 32.66
N LYS A 143 -10.37 18.71 33.87
CA LYS A 143 -9.38 19.74 34.18
C LYS A 143 -8.00 19.09 34.31
N VAL A 144 -7.12 19.37 33.37
CA VAL A 144 -5.71 18.96 33.41
C VAL A 144 -4.88 20.10 33.98
N ASN A 145 -3.96 19.77 34.89
CA ASN A 145 -3.05 20.79 35.45
C ASN A 145 -2.11 21.30 34.34
N PRO A 146 -2.06 22.63 34.05
CA PRO A 146 -1.19 23.20 33.02
C PRO A 146 0.32 22.95 33.25
N ALA A 147 0.71 22.60 34.49
CA ALA A 147 2.09 22.26 34.83
C ALA A 147 2.45 20.79 34.56
N ALA A 148 1.51 20.00 34.05
CA ALA A 148 1.79 18.60 33.69
C ALA A 148 2.71 18.55 32.46
N VAL A 149 3.76 17.73 32.55
CA VAL A 149 4.70 17.50 31.45
C VAL A 149 4.03 16.65 30.38
N ALA A 150 4.04 17.12 29.12
CA ALA A 150 3.57 16.32 28.00
C ALA A 150 4.38 15.02 27.88
N THR A 151 3.69 13.91 27.66
CA THR A 151 4.31 12.61 27.44
C THR A 151 4.69 12.45 25.97
N VAL A 152 5.55 11.49 25.66
CA VAL A 152 5.83 11.10 24.26
C VAL A 152 4.54 10.69 23.55
N GLY A 153 3.60 10.05 24.26
CA GLY A 153 2.28 9.73 23.72
C GLY A 153 1.47 10.96 23.31
N ASP A 154 1.48 12.02 24.11
CA ASP A 154 0.78 13.27 23.78
C ASP A 154 1.39 13.94 22.55
N ILE A 155 2.71 13.85 22.38
CA ILE A 155 3.41 14.37 21.19
C ILE A 155 3.02 13.56 19.96
N VAL A 156 2.98 12.23 20.05
CA VAL A 156 2.56 11.33 18.95
C VAL A 156 1.11 11.58 18.56
N ASP A 157 0.21 11.73 19.53
CA ASP A 157 -1.21 12.03 19.27
C ASP A 157 -1.38 13.42 18.61
N LEU A 158 -0.64 14.43 19.08
CA LEU A 158 -0.66 15.77 18.48
C LEU A 158 -0.11 15.74 17.05
N GLN A 159 0.98 14.99 16.82
CA GLN A 159 1.55 14.79 15.50
C GLN A 159 0.53 14.13 14.56
N SER A 160 -0.17 13.09 15.03
CA SER A 160 -1.23 12.44 14.27
C SER A 160 -2.36 13.42 13.91
N GLN A 161 -2.81 14.25 14.85
CA GLN A 161 -3.83 15.26 14.59
C GLN A 161 -3.36 16.33 13.58
N ILE A 162 -2.10 16.74 13.65
CA ILE A 162 -1.49 17.65 12.67
C ILE A 162 -1.46 17.01 11.29
N ASP A 163 -1.11 15.75 11.21
CA ASP A 163 -1.05 15.01 9.96
C ASP A 163 -2.45 14.79 9.36
N ASP A 164 -3.46 14.53 10.19
CA ASP A 164 -4.86 14.47 9.77
C ASP A 164 -5.37 15.83 9.26
N MET A 165 -5.03 16.92 9.94
CA MET A 165 -5.34 18.26 9.46
C MET A 165 -4.62 18.57 8.14
N ARG A 166 -3.33 18.25 8.02
CA ARG A 166 -2.57 18.41 6.78
C ARG A 166 -3.17 17.62 5.64
N SER A 167 -3.61 16.38 5.90
CA SER A 167 -4.26 15.54 4.89
C SER A 167 -5.58 16.17 4.39
N THR A 168 -6.32 16.84 5.27
CA THR A 168 -7.59 17.51 4.95
C THR A 168 -7.38 18.85 4.25
N ILE A 169 -6.43 19.67 4.71
CA ILE A 169 -6.10 20.98 4.13
C ILE A 169 -5.28 20.80 2.85
N GLY A 170 -4.43 19.76 2.78
CA GLY A 170 -3.49 19.48 1.71
C GLY A 170 -2.04 19.70 2.13
N TYR A 171 -1.13 19.10 1.35
CA TYR A 171 0.31 19.28 1.51
C TYR A 171 0.81 20.46 0.67
N ASN A 172 1.82 21.15 1.17
CA ASN A 172 2.47 22.28 0.48
C ASN A 172 4.01 22.10 0.44
N ALA A 173 4.49 20.87 0.37
CA ALA A 173 5.92 20.58 0.27
C ALA A 173 6.32 20.43 -1.20
N ASP A 174 7.52 20.92 -1.55
CA ASP A 174 8.02 20.92 -2.93
C ASP A 174 8.33 19.51 -3.47
N ASP A 175 8.49 18.51 -2.58
CA ASP A 175 8.78 17.11 -2.90
C ASP A 175 7.56 16.19 -2.79
N ILE A 176 6.37 16.73 -2.51
CA ILE A 176 5.10 16.03 -2.49
C ILE A 176 4.29 16.43 -3.73
N TYR A 177 3.81 15.46 -4.47
CA TYR A 177 3.05 15.65 -5.70
C TYR A 177 1.71 14.94 -5.54
N GLY A 178 0.60 15.61 -5.86
CA GLY A 178 -0.71 15.03 -5.61
C GLY A 178 -1.75 15.34 -6.68
N VAL A 179 -2.85 14.59 -6.59
CA VAL A 179 -4.07 14.82 -7.36
C VAL A 179 -5.29 14.60 -6.47
N GLU A 180 -6.28 15.48 -6.54
CA GLU A 180 -7.62 15.27 -6.01
C GLU A 180 -8.52 14.79 -7.14
N ILE A 181 -9.22 13.69 -6.90
CA ILE A 181 -10.17 13.09 -7.84
C ILE A 181 -11.54 13.04 -7.16
N ASP A 182 -12.53 13.66 -7.79
CA ASP A 182 -13.93 13.55 -7.43
C ASP A 182 -14.64 12.68 -8.47
N TYR A 183 -14.88 11.43 -8.12
CA TYR A 183 -15.47 10.44 -9.02
C TYR A 183 -16.94 10.72 -9.32
N VAL A 184 -17.65 11.44 -8.43
CA VAL A 184 -19.07 11.79 -8.58
C VAL A 184 -19.24 12.98 -9.51
N ASN A 185 -18.46 14.05 -9.25
CA ASN A 185 -18.48 15.27 -10.06
C ASN A 185 -17.55 15.18 -11.29
N ARG A 186 -16.79 14.07 -11.42
CA ARG A 186 -15.89 13.79 -12.53
C ARG A 186 -14.84 14.89 -12.73
N THR A 187 -14.24 15.36 -11.64
CA THR A 187 -13.26 16.45 -11.65
C THR A 187 -11.91 16.01 -11.10
N PHE A 188 -10.86 16.58 -11.68
CA PHE A 188 -9.47 16.28 -11.36
C PHE A 188 -8.72 17.58 -11.10
N LYS A 189 -7.96 17.62 -10.00
CA LYS A 189 -7.16 18.79 -9.64
C LYS A 189 -5.80 18.36 -9.14
N ARG A 190 -4.70 18.84 -9.77
CA ARG A 190 -3.35 18.65 -9.23
C ARG A 190 -3.16 19.42 -7.93
N LEU A 191 -2.34 18.88 -7.05
CA LEU A 191 -2.10 19.39 -5.71
C LEU A 191 -0.60 19.46 -5.41
N ALA A 192 -0.23 20.29 -4.45
CA ALA A 192 1.14 20.43 -3.93
C ALA A 192 2.15 20.71 -5.06
N GLY A 193 3.31 20.06 -5.07
CA GLY A 193 4.32 20.24 -6.11
C GLY A 193 3.89 19.88 -7.53
N ALA A 194 2.74 19.22 -7.73
CA ALA A 194 2.18 18.94 -9.05
C ALA A 194 1.27 20.05 -9.59
N GLU A 195 0.80 21.01 -8.77
CA GLU A 195 -0.29 21.94 -9.13
C GLU A 195 -0.04 22.74 -10.41
N ASN A 196 1.18 23.22 -10.62
CA ASN A 196 1.54 24.06 -11.75
C ASN A 196 2.39 23.33 -12.80
N ARG A 197 2.41 22.00 -12.79
CA ARG A 197 3.20 21.21 -13.75
C ARG A 197 2.33 20.72 -14.89
N THR A 198 2.92 20.69 -16.08
CA THR A 198 2.35 20.00 -17.24
C THR A 198 2.87 18.56 -17.32
N PRO A 199 2.08 17.59 -17.80
CA PRO A 199 2.54 16.22 -18.01
C PRO A 199 3.79 16.13 -18.89
N GLY A 200 4.55 15.05 -18.78
CA GLY A 200 5.77 14.82 -19.54
C GLY A 200 6.97 15.55 -18.92
N LYS A 201 7.65 16.38 -19.69
CA LYS A 201 8.96 16.98 -19.32
C LYS A 201 9.02 17.66 -17.95
N ALA A 202 7.90 18.22 -17.47
CA ALA A 202 7.89 18.86 -16.15
C ALA A 202 7.99 17.87 -14.99
N PHE A 203 7.82 16.58 -15.24
CA PHE A 203 7.97 15.50 -14.27
C PHE A 203 9.26 14.69 -14.43
N ASP A 204 10.00 14.81 -15.56
CA ASP A 204 11.19 13.98 -15.83
C ASP A 204 12.30 14.13 -14.79
N GLY A 205 12.44 15.31 -14.18
CA GLY A 205 13.43 15.58 -13.13
C GLY A 205 13.02 15.11 -11.74
N LEU A 206 11.80 14.62 -11.54
CA LEU A 206 11.26 14.24 -10.25
C LEU A 206 11.50 12.74 -9.99
N ILE A 207 12.13 12.39 -8.88
CA ILE A 207 12.57 11.01 -8.60
C ILE A 207 11.48 9.95 -8.83
N PRO A 208 10.21 10.10 -8.39
CA PRO A 208 9.20 9.08 -8.66
C PRO A 208 8.95 8.81 -10.16
N TRP A 209 9.21 9.79 -11.03
CA TRP A 209 9.03 9.70 -12.48
C TRP A 209 10.33 9.53 -13.27
N GLN A 210 11.49 9.43 -12.61
CA GLN A 210 12.79 9.17 -13.24
C GLN A 210 12.93 7.71 -13.66
N ARG A 211 12.04 7.27 -14.54
CA ARG A 211 12.13 5.95 -15.17
C ARG A 211 13.20 5.96 -16.24
N ARG A 212 14.02 4.91 -16.28
CA ARG A 212 15.11 4.78 -17.26
C ARG A 212 15.13 3.39 -17.87
N ARG A 213 15.11 3.30 -19.21
CA ARG A 213 15.37 2.03 -19.88
C ARG A 213 16.81 1.58 -19.66
N CYS A 214 16.98 0.30 -19.38
CA CYS A 214 18.27 -0.35 -19.21
C CYS A 214 18.24 -1.76 -19.81
N ILE A 215 19.40 -2.35 -20.01
CA ILE A 215 19.53 -3.80 -20.25
C ILE A 215 19.97 -4.46 -18.97
N LEU A 216 19.14 -5.40 -18.48
CA LEU A 216 19.28 -6.10 -17.21
C LEU A 216 19.64 -7.57 -17.46
N ALA A 217 20.76 -8.01 -16.93
CA ALA A 217 21.17 -9.42 -16.98
C ALA A 217 20.31 -10.30 -16.07
N ASP A 218 20.33 -11.62 -16.28
CA ASP A 218 19.51 -12.57 -15.50
C ASP A 218 19.86 -12.57 -14.00
N ASP A 219 21.06 -12.16 -13.62
CA ASP A 219 21.49 -12.00 -12.22
C ASP A 219 21.05 -10.66 -11.57
N GLY A 220 20.35 -9.81 -12.32
CA GLY A 220 19.89 -8.48 -11.87
C GLY A 220 20.92 -7.37 -12.02
N THR A 221 22.04 -7.60 -12.71
CA THR A 221 23.03 -6.57 -13.01
C THR A 221 22.55 -5.70 -14.16
N VAL A 222 22.47 -4.37 -13.97
CA VAL A 222 22.28 -3.41 -15.04
C VAL A 222 23.58 -3.31 -15.83
N LEU A 223 23.57 -3.73 -17.09
CA LEU A 223 24.74 -3.69 -17.96
C LEU A 223 24.95 -2.33 -18.60
N ALA A 224 23.90 -1.67 -19.06
CA ALA A 224 23.92 -0.32 -19.60
C ALA A 224 22.52 0.30 -19.56
N TYR A 225 22.47 1.62 -19.40
CA TYR A 225 21.25 2.39 -19.59
C TYR A 225 21.15 2.85 -21.04
N ARG A 226 19.92 3.22 -21.46
CA ARG A 226 19.69 3.78 -22.79
C ARG A 226 20.57 5.01 -23.05
N GLY A 227 21.24 5.00 -24.19
CA GLY A 227 22.21 6.05 -24.57
C GLY A 227 23.64 5.78 -24.13
N GLU A 228 23.89 4.77 -23.32
CA GLU A 228 25.24 4.34 -22.95
C GLU A 228 25.80 3.30 -23.94
N ALA A 229 27.12 3.16 -23.95
CA ALA A 229 27.79 2.15 -24.78
C ALA A 229 27.32 0.75 -24.44
N GLY A 230 27.11 -0.06 -25.46
CA GLY A 230 26.66 -1.45 -25.29
C GLY A 230 25.15 -1.63 -25.22
N TYR A 231 24.35 -0.59 -24.96
CA TYR A 231 22.89 -0.69 -24.93
C TYR A 231 22.30 -0.97 -26.31
N THR A 232 21.30 -1.84 -26.35
CA THR A 232 20.39 -2.00 -27.50
C THR A 232 18.95 -2.28 -27.04
N GLU A 233 17.97 -1.94 -27.86
CA GLU A 233 16.56 -2.28 -27.61
C GLU A 233 16.25 -3.79 -27.83
N THR A 234 17.18 -4.54 -28.43
CA THR A 234 17.07 -6.00 -28.56
C THR A 234 17.73 -6.76 -27.40
N GLY A 235 18.28 -6.04 -26.43
CA GLY A 235 18.93 -6.62 -25.26
C GLY A 235 20.35 -7.16 -25.46
N ALA A 236 20.79 -7.35 -26.71
CA ALA A 236 22.15 -7.83 -26.99
C ALA A 236 23.17 -6.69 -26.83
N THR A 237 24.23 -6.88 -26.05
CA THR A 237 25.30 -5.89 -25.90
C THR A 237 26.10 -5.73 -27.19
N THR A 238 26.40 -4.49 -27.61
CA THR A 238 27.22 -4.23 -28.82
C THR A 238 28.73 -4.28 -28.57
N THR A 239 29.15 -4.14 -27.32
CA THR A 239 30.55 -4.18 -26.88
C THR A 239 30.67 -5.02 -25.60
N ALA A 240 31.89 -5.40 -25.26
CA ALA A 240 32.15 -5.97 -23.93
C ALA A 240 31.98 -4.88 -22.85
N LEU A 241 31.29 -5.23 -21.76
CA LEU A 241 31.00 -4.34 -20.63
C LEU A 241 31.53 -4.97 -19.34
N THR A 242 32.22 -4.19 -18.51
CA THR A 242 32.65 -4.64 -17.19
C THR A 242 31.87 -3.89 -16.11
N VAL A 243 31.05 -4.63 -15.37
CA VAL A 243 30.21 -4.10 -14.29
C VAL A 243 30.49 -4.89 -13.02
N ASN A 244 30.78 -4.21 -11.92
CA ASN A 244 31.10 -4.83 -10.62
C ASN A 244 32.22 -5.88 -10.70
N GLY A 245 33.21 -5.68 -11.59
CA GLY A 245 34.33 -6.61 -11.79
C GLY A 245 34.01 -7.85 -12.66
N VAL A 246 32.77 -8.00 -13.15
CA VAL A 246 32.35 -9.05 -14.08
C VAL A 246 32.35 -8.50 -15.49
N THR A 247 32.99 -9.21 -16.43
CA THR A 247 32.99 -8.82 -17.84
C THR A 247 31.95 -9.60 -18.64
N TYR A 248 30.98 -8.89 -19.18
CA TYR A 248 29.96 -9.36 -20.12
C TYR A 248 30.45 -9.11 -21.54
N GLN A 249 30.59 -10.16 -22.32
CA GLN A 249 31.13 -10.06 -23.70
C GLN A 249 30.14 -9.36 -24.64
N ALA A 250 30.64 -8.84 -25.75
CA ALA A 250 29.78 -8.36 -26.83
C ALA A 250 28.84 -9.49 -27.29
N GLY A 251 27.57 -9.18 -27.51
CA GLY A 251 26.54 -10.17 -27.82
C GLY A 251 25.91 -10.84 -26.60
N THR A 252 26.32 -10.49 -25.37
CA THR A 252 25.59 -10.95 -24.16
C THR A 252 24.15 -10.49 -24.25
N GLN A 253 23.22 -11.44 -24.13
CA GLN A 253 21.80 -11.20 -24.18
C GLN A 253 21.26 -10.88 -22.79
N ALA A 254 20.64 -9.71 -22.65
CA ALA A 254 19.98 -9.21 -21.45
C ALA A 254 18.53 -8.80 -21.74
N GLN A 255 17.80 -8.36 -20.75
CA GLN A 255 16.42 -7.93 -20.88
C GLN A 255 16.30 -6.41 -20.91
N VAL A 256 15.50 -5.87 -21.83
CA VAL A 256 15.22 -4.43 -21.87
C VAL A 256 14.14 -4.14 -20.82
N MET A 257 14.56 -3.48 -19.77
CA MET A 257 13.72 -3.18 -18.61
C MET A 257 13.66 -1.66 -18.37
N VAL A 258 12.67 -1.25 -17.63
CA VAL A 258 12.51 0.12 -17.11
C VAL A 258 12.79 0.09 -15.61
N GLU A 259 13.85 0.75 -15.19
CA GLU A 259 14.14 0.98 -13.78
C GLU A 259 13.17 2.00 -13.21
N GLN A 260 12.46 1.66 -12.13
CA GLN A 260 11.58 2.51 -11.36
C GLN A 260 12.18 2.75 -9.98
N PRO A 261 12.59 3.97 -9.64
CA PRO A 261 13.02 4.33 -8.29
C PRO A 261 11.90 4.21 -7.26
N ARG A 262 12.26 3.87 -6.02
CA ARG A 262 11.33 3.84 -4.89
C ARG A 262 10.68 5.19 -4.67
N PHE A 263 9.40 5.15 -4.29
CA PHE A 263 8.65 6.29 -3.82
C PHE A 263 7.72 5.94 -2.67
N TYR A 264 7.30 6.97 -1.95
CA TYR A 264 6.31 6.90 -0.89
C TYR A 264 4.98 7.42 -1.41
N TYR A 265 3.88 6.91 -0.85
CA TYR A 265 2.56 7.32 -1.26
C TYR A 265 1.65 7.57 -0.04
N ARG A 266 0.62 8.34 -0.25
CA ARG A 266 -0.49 8.48 0.69
C ARG A 266 -1.81 8.61 -0.06
N THR A 267 -2.79 7.80 0.31
CA THR A 267 -4.18 7.92 -0.12
C THR A 267 -4.99 8.55 1.02
N VAL A 268 -5.72 9.61 0.72
CA VAL A 268 -6.59 10.31 1.67
C VAL A 268 -8.03 10.23 1.16
N PRO A 269 -8.87 9.35 1.72
CA PRO A 269 -10.28 9.31 1.39
C PRO A 269 -10.97 10.56 1.94
N LEU A 270 -11.63 11.31 1.07
CA LEU A 270 -12.42 12.48 1.46
C LEU A 270 -13.91 12.15 1.54
N VAL A 271 -14.41 11.34 0.62
CA VAL A 271 -15.77 10.83 0.59
C VAL A 271 -15.74 9.37 0.16
N THR A 272 -16.33 8.53 0.98
CA THR A 272 -16.49 7.09 0.72
C THR A 272 -17.94 6.68 0.90
N GLU A 273 -18.35 5.63 0.21
CA GLU A 273 -19.66 5.00 0.35
C GLU A 273 -19.47 3.52 0.70
N LYS A 274 -20.09 3.07 1.78
CA LYS A 274 -19.97 1.69 2.26
C LYS A 274 -20.51 0.71 1.24
N ILE A 275 -19.78 -0.38 1.00
CA ILE A 275 -20.24 -1.49 0.16
C ILE A 275 -21.02 -2.46 1.04
N ASP A 276 -22.26 -2.73 0.69
CA ASP A 276 -23.12 -3.63 1.46
C ASP A 276 -22.53 -5.04 1.57
N GLY A 277 -22.40 -5.51 2.81
CA GLY A 277 -21.87 -6.83 3.14
C GLY A 277 -20.34 -6.95 3.09
N TYR A 278 -19.61 -5.87 2.94
CA TYR A 278 -18.14 -5.83 2.89
C TYR A 278 -17.57 -4.80 3.87
N ASP A 279 -16.29 -4.97 4.25
CA ASP A 279 -15.61 -4.02 5.12
C ASP A 279 -15.14 -2.76 4.39
N GLY A 280 -14.90 -2.84 3.09
CA GLY A 280 -14.47 -1.75 2.23
C GLY A 280 -15.58 -0.84 1.71
N TYR A 281 -15.15 0.10 0.87
CA TYR A 281 -15.96 1.22 0.39
C TYR A 281 -15.81 1.43 -1.11
N HIS A 282 -16.80 2.05 -1.76
CA HIS A 282 -16.59 2.77 -3.02
C HIS A 282 -15.91 4.10 -2.73
N MET A 283 -14.81 4.40 -3.41
CA MET A 283 -14.19 5.71 -3.35
C MET A 283 -15.04 6.71 -4.15
N ARG A 284 -15.52 7.77 -3.50
CA ARG A 284 -16.31 8.83 -4.14
C ARG A 284 -15.50 10.11 -4.35
N LYS A 285 -14.57 10.39 -3.43
CA LYS A 285 -13.62 11.49 -3.57
C LYS A 285 -12.36 11.17 -2.77
N ALA A 286 -11.20 11.40 -3.35
CA ALA A 286 -9.92 11.14 -2.69
C ALA A 286 -8.83 12.11 -3.14
N ARG A 287 -7.78 12.20 -2.32
CA ARG A 287 -6.49 12.75 -2.69
C ARG A 287 -5.45 11.66 -2.70
N TYR A 288 -4.66 11.64 -3.74
CA TYR A 288 -3.55 10.71 -3.90
C TYR A 288 -2.25 11.52 -3.97
N TYR A 289 -1.28 11.12 -3.16
CA TYR A 289 0.00 11.80 -3.07
C TYR A 289 1.16 10.84 -3.27
N VAL A 290 2.23 11.36 -3.88
CA VAL A 290 3.50 10.66 -4.11
C VAL A 290 4.64 11.55 -3.63
N SER A 291 5.67 10.95 -3.00
CA SER A 291 6.90 11.64 -2.62
C SER A 291 8.13 10.76 -2.82
N ALA A 292 9.27 11.39 -3.13
CA ALA A 292 10.57 10.71 -3.16
C ALA A 292 11.12 10.42 -1.76
N THR A 293 10.69 11.19 -0.76
CA THR A 293 11.17 11.12 0.62
C THR A 293 10.07 10.71 1.59
N PRO A 294 10.40 10.10 2.73
CA PRO A 294 9.40 9.76 3.72
C PRO A 294 8.81 11.02 4.37
N HIS A 295 7.48 11.06 4.47
CA HIS A 295 6.72 12.07 5.21
C HIS A 295 5.76 11.40 6.19
N ALA A 296 5.32 12.16 7.20
CA ALA A 296 4.34 11.66 8.15
C ALA A 296 3.05 11.20 7.45
N GLY A 297 2.62 9.96 7.73
CA GLY A 297 1.47 9.33 7.11
C GLY A 297 1.70 8.78 5.70
N PHE A 298 2.88 8.96 5.11
CA PHE A 298 3.26 8.29 3.86
C PHE A 298 3.80 6.89 4.14
N LYS A 299 3.47 5.97 3.28
CA LYS A 299 3.95 4.58 3.27
C LYS A 299 4.85 4.35 2.05
N ILE A 300 5.80 3.42 2.14
CA ILE A 300 6.47 2.90 0.94
C ILE A 300 5.42 2.20 0.08
N HIS A 301 5.41 2.48 -1.24
CA HIS A 301 4.48 1.78 -2.12
C HIS A 301 4.80 0.28 -2.16
N PRO A 302 3.80 -0.63 -2.10
CA PRO A 302 4.02 -2.08 -2.05
C PRO A 302 4.84 -2.67 -3.19
N ALA A 303 4.93 -2.02 -4.34
CA ALA A 303 5.84 -2.41 -5.41
C ALA A 303 7.31 -2.52 -4.95
N PHE A 304 7.69 -1.75 -3.93
CA PHE A 304 9.04 -1.70 -3.37
C PHE A 304 9.20 -2.48 -2.07
N VAL A 305 8.30 -3.40 -1.81
CA VAL A 305 8.40 -4.34 -0.69
C VAL A 305 8.26 -5.75 -1.25
N ALA A 306 9.24 -6.60 -1.01
CA ALA A 306 9.20 -8.01 -1.40
C ALA A 306 9.78 -8.88 -0.30
N ASP A 307 9.08 -9.94 0.08
CA ASP A 307 9.47 -10.83 1.20
C ASP A 307 9.77 -10.07 2.50
N GLY A 308 9.03 -8.99 2.75
CA GLY A 308 9.21 -8.13 3.92
C GLY A 308 10.46 -7.23 3.88
N LYS A 309 11.18 -7.17 2.76
CA LYS A 309 12.33 -6.29 2.55
C LYS A 309 11.95 -5.09 1.71
N GLU A 310 12.46 -3.92 2.08
CA GLU A 310 12.35 -2.71 1.28
C GLU A 310 13.37 -2.70 0.15
N LEU A 311 12.92 -2.33 -1.04
CA LEU A 311 13.74 -2.22 -2.24
C LEU A 311 13.91 -0.75 -2.62
N ASP A 312 15.11 -0.35 -3.05
CA ASP A 312 15.37 1.00 -3.53
C ASP A 312 14.79 1.23 -4.94
N LYS A 313 14.58 0.16 -5.68
CA LYS A 313 14.04 0.19 -7.04
C LYS A 313 13.52 -1.18 -7.47
N VAL A 314 12.68 -1.15 -8.50
CA VAL A 314 12.21 -2.35 -9.21
C VAL A 314 12.41 -2.16 -10.71
N TYR A 315 12.41 -3.24 -11.45
CA TYR A 315 12.55 -3.21 -12.91
C TYR A 315 11.32 -3.85 -13.54
N MET A 316 10.70 -3.16 -14.49
CA MET A 316 9.53 -3.61 -15.21
C MET A 316 9.86 -3.74 -16.70
N SER A 317 9.28 -4.71 -17.40
CA SER A 317 9.47 -4.89 -18.84
C SER A 317 9.25 -3.60 -19.62
N ALA A 318 10.21 -3.21 -20.45
CA ALA A 318 9.99 -2.16 -21.45
C ALA A 318 8.98 -2.62 -22.53
N TYR A 319 8.97 -3.89 -22.84
CA TYR A 319 8.18 -4.51 -23.90
C TYR A 319 7.31 -5.64 -23.38
N GLU A 320 6.25 -5.96 -24.12
CA GLU A 320 5.51 -7.20 -23.98
C GLU A 320 6.46 -8.38 -24.20
N ALA A 321 6.32 -9.43 -23.39
CA ALA A 321 7.30 -10.52 -23.40
C ALA A 321 7.13 -11.43 -24.62
N CYS A 322 8.24 -11.84 -25.20
CA CYS A 322 8.33 -12.99 -26.10
C CYS A 322 8.95 -14.19 -25.36
N LEU A 323 8.96 -15.35 -26.00
CA LEU A 323 9.54 -16.58 -25.45
C LEU A 323 10.95 -16.81 -26.00
N TYR A 324 11.90 -17.17 -25.13
CA TYR A 324 13.20 -17.69 -25.47
C TYR A 324 13.23 -19.20 -25.24
N ASP A 325 13.40 -19.96 -26.32
CA ASP A 325 13.52 -21.41 -26.29
C ASP A 325 14.97 -21.78 -25.94
N THR A 326 15.15 -22.31 -24.74
CA THR A 326 16.48 -22.70 -24.23
C THR A 326 17.03 -23.93 -24.89
N SER A 327 16.18 -24.84 -25.37
CA SER A 327 16.59 -26.07 -26.06
C SER A 327 17.08 -25.80 -27.47
N ALA A 328 16.42 -24.88 -28.18
CA ALA A 328 16.79 -24.44 -29.51
C ALA A 328 17.80 -23.28 -29.51
N ASN A 329 18.05 -22.67 -28.35
CA ASN A 329 18.90 -21.50 -28.17
C ASN A 329 18.49 -20.33 -29.08
N THR A 330 17.18 -20.07 -29.18
CA THR A 330 16.62 -19.02 -30.07
C THR A 330 15.38 -18.38 -29.48
N TYR A 331 15.04 -17.19 -29.98
CA TYR A 331 13.79 -16.53 -29.64
C TYR A 331 12.65 -17.03 -30.52
N ASN A 332 11.52 -17.32 -29.90
CA ASN A 332 10.25 -17.51 -30.61
C ASN A 332 9.72 -16.16 -31.04
N LEU A 333 9.95 -15.81 -32.30
CA LEU A 333 9.58 -14.51 -32.87
C LEU A 333 8.22 -14.52 -33.57
N THR A 334 7.56 -15.70 -33.62
CA THR A 334 6.23 -15.89 -34.19
C THR A 334 5.32 -16.63 -33.20
N ASP A 335 4.00 -16.49 -33.35
CA ASP A 335 3.03 -17.14 -32.47
C ASP A 335 2.95 -18.67 -32.68
N GLU A 336 3.44 -19.16 -33.80
CA GLU A 336 3.41 -20.57 -34.18
C GLU A 336 4.51 -21.41 -33.56
N GLN A 337 5.53 -20.79 -32.98
CA GLN A 337 6.63 -21.51 -32.34
C GLN A 337 6.22 -21.97 -30.93
N ASN A 338 6.35 -23.25 -30.68
CA ASN A 338 6.07 -23.83 -29.37
C ASN A 338 7.28 -23.74 -28.44
N GLY A 339 7.00 -23.44 -27.17
CA GLY A 339 8.00 -23.47 -26.10
C GLY A 339 7.98 -24.78 -25.32
N ASP A 340 9.06 -25.06 -24.62
CA ASP A 340 9.16 -26.19 -23.68
C ASP A 340 8.98 -25.69 -22.23
N PHE A 341 7.76 -25.72 -21.73
CA PHE A 341 7.42 -25.28 -20.37
C PHE A 341 7.71 -26.32 -19.29
N THR A 342 8.07 -27.55 -19.66
CA THR A 342 8.18 -28.67 -18.73
C THR A 342 9.60 -28.95 -18.29
N ALA A 343 10.61 -28.53 -19.07
CA ALA A 343 12.01 -28.74 -18.73
C ALA A 343 12.44 -27.97 -17.48
N SER A 344 13.29 -28.56 -16.65
CA SER A 344 13.83 -27.90 -15.44
C SER A 344 14.65 -26.65 -15.75
N THR A 345 15.22 -26.55 -16.95
CA THR A 345 15.91 -25.40 -17.51
C THR A 345 15.08 -24.77 -18.63
N GLY A 346 13.77 -24.88 -18.53
CA GLY A 346 12.81 -24.57 -19.57
C GLY A 346 12.87 -23.15 -20.11
N ASP A 347 12.01 -22.88 -21.07
CA ASP A 347 11.95 -21.64 -21.80
C ASP A 347 11.76 -20.43 -20.87
N LYS A 348 12.22 -19.28 -21.32
CA LYS A 348 12.25 -18.04 -20.56
C LYS A 348 11.42 -16.95 -21.23
N LEU A 349 10.61 -16.24 -20.49
CA LEU A 349 10.05 -14.96 -20.97
C LEU A 349 11.17 -13.95 -21.17
N SER A 350 11.03 -13.08 -22.17
CA SER A 350 12.05 -12.11 -22.55
C SER A 350 11.42 -10.79 -22.96
N SER A 351 11.95 -9.68 -22.45
CA SER A 351 11.56 -8.31 -22.84
C SER A 351 12.61 -7.76 -23.80
N ILE A 352 12.33 -7.83 -25.10
CA ILE A 352 13.20 -7.34 -26.18
C ILE A 352 12.37 -6.73 -27.30
N ALA A 353 12.95 -5.81 -28.08
CA ALA A 353 12.34 -5.30 -29.30
C ALA A 353 12.44 -6.28 -30.46
N LYS A 354 11.57 -6.10 -31.46
CA LYS A 354 11.48 -6.87 -32.71
C LYS A 354 11.04 -8.32 -32.52
N ALA A 355 10.31 -8.58 -31.45
CA ALA A 355 9.76 -9.89 -31.13
C ALA A 355 8.23 -9.88 -31.15
N LYS A 356 7.62 -11.00 -31.47
CA LYS A 356 6.18 -11.19 -31.33
C LYS A 356 5.85 -11.43 -29.86
N PRO A 357 4.91 -10.70 -29.26
CA PRO A 357 4.43 -11.01 -27.90
C PRO A 357 3.95 -12.46 -27.81
N VAL A 358 4.34 -13.17 -26.74
CA VAL A 358 3.87 -14.52 -26.48
C VAL A 358 2.35 -14.51 -26.27
N SER A 359 1.66 -15.57 -26.71
CA SER A 359 0.23 -15.78 -26.42
C SER A 359 -0.04 -17.21 -25.96
N GLY A 360 -1.14 -17.40 -25.29
CA GLY A 360 -1.55 -18.72 -24.80
C GLY A 360 -2.07 -19.68 -25.87
N GLN A 361 -2.20 -19.24 -27.12
CA GLN A 361 -2.85 -20.02 -28.17
C GLN A 361 -2.01 -21.19 -28.66
N THR A 362 -0.90 -20.93 -29.32
CA THR A 362 -0.01 -21.97 -29.88
C THR A 362 0.96 -22.52 -28.89
N GLN A 363 1.50 -21.68 -28.01
CA GLN A 363 2.39 -22.12 -26.93
C GLN A 363 1.65 -22.85 -25.81
N ASN A 364 0.32 -22.94 -25.86
CA ASN A 364 -0.47 -23.63 -24.85
C ASN A 364 -0.22 -23.08 -23.41
N ALA A 365 0.11 -21.80 -23.31
CA ALA A 365 0.55 -21.18 -22.08
C ALA A 365 -0.63 -20.74 -21.20
N THR A 366 -0.60 -21.17 -19.95
CA THR A 366 -1.46 -20.70 -18.87
C THR A 366 -0.72 -19.68 -18.05
N ILE A 367 -1.39 -19.04 -17.08
CA ILE A 367 -0.71 -18.15 -16.12
C ILE A 367 0.42 -18.88 -15.38
N ASP A 368 0.21 -20.14 -15.02
CA ASP A 368 1.25 -20.94 -14.34
C ASP A 368 2.46 -21.20 -15.27
N ALA A 369 2.23 -21.42 -16.57
CA ALA A 369 3.30 -21.56 -17.55
C ALA A 369 4.09 -20.25 -17.72
N TYR A 370 3.39 -19.10 -17.81
CA TYR A 370 4.05 -17.80 -17.86
C TYR A 370 4.86 -17.52 -16.60
N ARG A 371 4.31 -17.83 -15.42
CA ARG A 371 5.02 -17.69 -14.15
C ARG A 371 6.28 -18.54 -14.11
N GLN A 372 6.19 -19.81 -14.54
CA GLN A 372 7.34 -20.71 -14.61
C GLN A 372 8.41 -20.17 -15.57
N THR A 373 8.03 -19.66 -16.74
CA THR A 373 8.99 -19.12 -17.72
C THR A 373 9.62 -17.80 -17.27
N ALA A 374 8.95 -17.02 -16.42
CA ALA A 374 9.57 -15.88 -15.75
C ALA A 374 10.61 -16.34 -14.72
N HIS A 375 10.25 -17.28 -13.84
CA HIS A 375 11.13 -17.83 -12.80
C HIS A 375 12.35 -18.59 -13.38
N ASN A 376 12.24 -19.16 -14.58
CA ASN A 376 13.37 -19.80 -15.27
C ASN A 376 14.54 -18.85 -15.58
N ARG A 377 14.33 -17.51 -15.48
CA ARG A 377 15.42 -16.53 -15.57
C ARG A 377 16.29 -16.49 -14.32
N GLY A 378 15.75 -16.86 -13.18
CA GLY A 378 16.47 -16.86 -11.89
C GLY A 378 15.72 -16.14 -10.79
N ALA A 379 16.36 -16.07 -9.63
CA ALA A 379 15.77 -15.43 -8.46
C ALA A 379 15.52 -13.93 -8.68
N GLY A 380 14.35 -13.45 -8.23
CA GLY A 380 13.90 -12.07 -8.36
C GLY A 380 13.11 -11.79 -9.65
N TRP A 381 13.10 -12.71 -10.61
CA TRP A 381 12.28 -12.59 -11.82
C TRP A 381 10.86 -13.11 -11.58
N GLU A 382 9.89 -12.25 -11.88
CA GLU A 382 8.45 -12.50 -11.71
C GLU A 382 7.69 -12.07 -12.98
N LEU A 383 6.43 -12.47 -13.08
CA LEU A 383 5.50 -11.82 -13.99
C LEU A 383 5.24 -10.36 -13.57
N ASP A 384 4.55 -9.61 -14.42
CA ASP A 384 4.04 -8.29 -14.04
C ASP A 384 3.06 -8.43 -12.87
N LEU A 385 3.27 -7.62 -11.83
CA LEU A 385 2.59 -7.72 -10.55
C LEU A 385 1.55 -6.61 -10.38
N ILE A 386 0.48 -6.91 -9.67
CA ILE A 386 -0.54 -5.90 -9.32
C ILE A 386 0.10 -4.71 -8.58
N GLN A 387 1.16 -4.92 -7.80
CA GLN A 387 1.88 -3.85 -7.09
C GLN A 387 2.60 -2.92 -8.07
N THR A 388 3.26 -3.44 -9.10
CA THR A 388 3.98 -2.63 -10.11
C THR A 388 3.01 -1.93 -11.06
N LEU A 389 1.91 -2.58 -11.41
CA LEU A 389 0.81 -1.97 -12.14
C LEU A 389 0.21 -0.79 -11.35
N SER A 390 -0.12 -1.00 -10.10
CA SER A 390 -0.68 0.03 -9.20
C SER A 390 0.28 1.22 -9.03
N ALA A 391 1.59 0.98 -8.86
CA ALA A 391 2.58 2.05 -8.82
C ALA A 391 2.57 2.89 -10.10
N THR A 392 2.44 2.24 -11.25
CA THR A 392 2.36 2.91 -12.56
C THR A 392 1.07 3.73 -12.69
N GLN A 393 -0.07 3.16 -12.27
CA GLN A 393 -1.36 3.83 -12.25
C GLN A 393 -1.35 5.08 -11.37
N LEU A 394 -0.78 4.99 -10.17
CA LEU A 394 -0.67 6.11 -9.24
C LEU A 394 0.19 7.26 -9.81
N LEU A 395 1.36 6.94 -10.38
CA LEU A 395 2.21 7.94 -11.03
C LEU A 395 1.50 8.61 -12.20
N PHE A 396 0.79 7.84 -13.03
CA PHE A 396 0.00 8.36 -14.14
C PHE A 396 -1.09 9.34 -13.66
N MET A 397 -1.87 8.96 -12.65
CA MET A 397 -2.93 9.82 -12.09
C MET A 397 -2.41 11.18 -11.63
N VAL A 398 -1.29 11.20 -10.93
CA VAL A 398 -0.70 12.45 -10.42
C VAL A 398 -0.13 13.29 -11.55
N GLU A 399 0.54 12.66 -12.51
CA GLU A 399 1.16 13.34 -13.65
C GLU A 399 0.12 13.96 -14.59
N TYR A 400 -0.87 13.18 -15.00
CA TYR A 400 -1.84 13.62 -16.00
C TYR A 400 -3.06 14.32 -15.41
N ALA A 401 -3.33 14.17 -14.09
CA ALA A 401 -4.60 14.55 -13.46
C ALA A 401 -5.78 14.00 -14.26
N SER A 402 -5.71 12.73 -14.59
CA SER A 402 -6.67 11.98 -15.40
C SER A 402 -6.59 10.50 -15.05
N LEU A 403 -7.67 9.78 -15.32
CA LEU A 403 -7.71 8.32 -15.29
C LEU A 403 -7.85 7.73 -16.70
N ASN A 404 -8.15 8.58 -17.69
CA ASN A 404 -8.29 8.17 -19.09
C ASN A 404 -6.93 8.26 -19.81
N SER A 405 -6.27 7.11 -19.96
CA SER A 405 -4.96 7.03 -20.58
C SER A 405 -5.00 7.24 -22.10
N GLN A 406 -6.08 6.87 -22.74
CA GLN A 406 -6.30 7.07 -24.18
C GLN A 406 -6.33 8.57 -24.51
N GLU A 407 -7.15 9.35 -23.82
CA GLU A 407 -7.21 10.81 -24.02
C GLU A 407 -5.94 11.53 -23.58
N ALA A 408 -5.29 11.04 -22.52
CA ALA A 408 -4.10 11.70 -21.96
C ALA A 408 -2.84 11.53 -22.82
N ILE A 409 -2.70 10.40 -23.52
CA ILE A 409 -1.52 10.06 -24.33
C ILE A 409 -1.91 9.70 -25.77
N ALA A 410 -2.59 8.58 -25.97
CA ALA A 410 -3.13 8.12 -27.26
C ALA A 410 -3.96 6.86 -27.06
N ASP A 411 -4.83 6.54 -28.02
CA ASP A 411 -5.76 5.40 -27.99
C ASP A 411 -5.06 4.07 -27.71
N GLY A 412 -3.85 3.91 -28.15
CA GLY A 412 -3.20 2.62 -28.18
C GLY A 412 -3.67 1.78 -29.37
N ARG A 413 -3.09 0.60 -29.52
CA ARG A 413 -3.44 -0.31 -30.62
C ARG A 413 -4.66 -1.17 -30.20
N CYS A 414 -5.85 -0.58 -30.19
CA CYS A 414 -7.08 -1.22 -29.69
C CYS A 414 -8.27 -1.18 -30.67
N HIS A 415 -8.09 -0.70 -31.90
CA HIS A 415 -9.13 -0.60 -32.93
C HIS A 415 -8.88 -1.54 -34.13
N ILE A 416 -8.22 -2.67 -33.91
CA ILE A 416 -7.93 -3.64 -34.97
C ILE A 416 -9.13 -4.58 -35.14
N THR A 417 -9.53 -4.81 -36.38
CA THR A 417 -10.59 -5.78 -36.68
C THR A 417 -10.10 -7.18 -36.32
N ASP A 418 -10.84 -7.86 -35.46
CA ASP A 418 -10.49 -9.19 -34.99
C ASP A 418 -10.86 -10.25 -35.99
N ASP A 419 -9.92 -11.11 -36.41
CA ASP A 419 -10.14 -12.26 -37.28
C ASP A 419 -10.53 -13.54 -36.52
N ALA A 420 -10.48 -13.50 -35.16
CA ALA A 420 -10.75 -14.61 -34.24
C ALA A 420 -9.86 -15.85 -34.42
N LYS A 421 -8.75 -15.76 -35.16
CA LYS A 421 -7.91 -16.92 -35.52
C LYS A 421 -6.47 -16.82 -35.03
N SER A 422 -5.86 -15.63 -35.05
CA SER A 422 -4.44 -15.46 -34.78
C SER A 422 -4.16 -14.46 -33.68
N ASN A 423 -2.93 -14.46 -33.16
CA ASN A 423 -2.40 -13.41 -32.34
C ASN A 423 -2.13 -12.19 -33.22
N LEU A 424 -2.92 -11.12 -33.05
CA LEU A 424 -2.82 -9.88 -33.85
C LEU A 424 -1.91 -8.82 -33.21
N ALA A 425 -1.25 -9.13 -32.07
CA ALA A 425 -0.28 -8.21 -31.47
C ALA A 425 0.81 -7.83 -32.48
N THR A 426 1.30 -6.60 -32.40
CA THR A 426 2.39 -6.14 -33.27
C THR A 426 3.77 -6.60 -32.77
N LEU A 427 4.81 -6.42 -33.56
CA LEU A 427 6.16 -6.63 -33.07
C LEU A 427 6.54 -5.54 -32.07
N THR A 428 7.16 -5.95 -30.98
CA THR A 428 7.65 -5.04 -29.93
C THR A 428 8.70 -4.08 -30.46
N GLY A 429 8.86 -2.93 -29.80
CA GLY A 429 9.87 -1.94 -30.14
C GLY A 429 9.41 -0.83 -31.06
N ALA A 430 8.12 -0.75 -31.37
CA ALA A 430 7.54 0.34 -32.16
C ALA A 430 7.83 1.72 -31.52
N THR A 431 7.80 1.80 -30.19
CA THR A 431 8.08 3.04 -29.43
C THR A 431 9.54 3.19 -28.99
N ALA A 432 10.46 2.38 -29.52
CA ALA A 432 11.88 2.42 -29.16
C ALA A 432 12.52 3.81 -29.34
N SER A 433 12.10 4.56 -30.35
CA SER A 433 12.60 5.92 -30.62
C SER A 433 12.20 6.92 -29.52
N LEU A 434 11.07 6.72 -28.84
CA LEU A 434 10.61 7.57 -27.73
C LEU A 434 11.48 7.39 -26.47
N GLY A 435 12.11 6.21 -26.31
CA GLY A 435 12.94 5.89 -25.16
C GLY A 435 12.14 5.94 -23.86
N ASP A 436 12.58 6.80 -22.91
CA ASP A 436 11.95 6.95 -21.60
C ASP A 436 10.73 7.92 -21.62
N ALA A 437 10.42 8.53 -22.77
CA ALA A 437 9.31 9.47 -22.89
C ALA A 437 7.97 8.75 -23.09
N SER A 438 6.88 9.43 -22.68
CA SER A 438 5.51 9.04 -23.00
C SER A 438 5.12 9.55 -24.38
N GLY A 439 4.29 8.80 -25.11
CA GLY A 439 3.81 9.15 -26.44
C GLY A 439 3.31 7.94 -27.23
N SER A 440 3.20 8.10 -28.54
CA SER A 440 2.73 7.00 -29.42
C SER A 440 3.55 6.94 -30.71
N ASP A 441 3.58 5.75 -31.31
CA ASP A 441 4.05 5.53 -32.68
C ASP A 441 2.84 5.56 -33.63
N SER A 442 2.81 6.55 -34.51
CA SER A 442 1.68 6.74 -35.42
C SER A 442 1.54 5.65 -36.50
N ALA A 443 2.61 4.89 -36.77
CA ALA A 443 2.58 3.85 -37.81
C ALA A 443 1.90 2.57 -37.32
N THR A 444 2.09 2.22 -36.06
CA THR A 444 1.53 1.00 -35.45
C THR A 444 0.36 1.26 -34.52
N GLY A 445 0.23 2.46 -33.99
CA GLY A 445 -0.68 2.82 -32.92
C GLY A 445 -0.15 2.43 -31.54
N SER A 446 1.07 1.89 -31.44
CA SER A 446 1.68 1.53 -30.16
C SER A 446 1.92 2.76 -29.28
N VAL A 447 1.72 2.62 -27.99
CA VAL A 447 1.88 3.69 -26.99
C VAL A 447 3.04 3.42 -26.06
N SER A 448 3.60 4.46 -25.49
CA SER A 448 4.58 4.37 -24.41
C SER A 448 4.16 5.25 -23.24
N TYR A 449 4.23 4.73 -22.03
CA TYR A 449 4.22 5.53 -20.83
C TYR A 449 5.54 5.33 -20.09
N ARG A 450 6.34 6.39 -20.08
CA ARG A 450 7.64 6.44 -19.38
C ARG A 450 8.51 5.20 -19.60
N GLY A 451 8.71 4.87 -20.89
CA GLY A 451 9.59 3.78 -21.32
C GLY A 451 8.94 2.39 -21.38
N GLN A 452 7.74 2.21 -20.89
CA GLN A 452 6.99 0.96 -21.06
C GLN A 452 6.06 1.06 -22.27
N GLU A 453 6.26 0.19 -23.26
CA GLU A 453 5.45 0.10 -24.48
C GLU A 453 4.16 -0.67 -24.21
N ASN A 454 3.05 -0.27 -24.81
CA ASN A 454 1.75 -0.93 -24.83
C ASN A 454 1.25 -1.38 -23.44
N LEU A 455 1.24 -0.46 -22.45
CA LEU A 455 0.55 -0.72 -21.18
C LEU A 455 -0.98 -0.80 -21.36
N TRP A 456 -1.47 -0.40 -22.52
CA TRP A 456 -2.84 -0.62 -23.00
C TRP A 456 -2.86 -0.78 -24.52
N GLY A 457 -3.85 -1.53 -25.00
CA GLY A 457 -3.94 -1.99 -26.38
C GLY A 457 -3.03 -3.19 -26.63
N ASP A 458 -2.97 -3.63 -27.86
CA ASP A 458 -2.17 -4.70 -28.44
C ASP A 458 -2.50 -6.10 -27.86
N ILE A 459 -1.99 -6.50 -26.70
CA ILE A 459 -2.29 -7.78 -26.03
C ILE A 459 -2.38 -7.62 -24.53
N TYR A 460 -3.32 -8.31 -23.86
CA TYR A 460 -3.37 -8.32 -22.40
C TYR A 460 -2.08 -8.79 -21.78
N SER A 461 -1.61 -8.10 -20.75
CA SER A 461 -0.57 -8.61 -19.87
C SER A 461 -1.19 -9.33 -18.69
N VAL A 462 -0.92 -10.62 -18.54
CA VAL A 462 -1.33 -11.35 -17.32
C VAL A 462 -0.71 -10.67 -16.10
N THR A 463 -1.58 -10.26 -15.16
CA THR A 463 -1.19 -9.58 -13.92
C THR A 463 -1.18 -10.57 -12.78
N ASP A 464 0.00 -10.84 -12.25
CA ASP A 464 0.20 -11.76 -11.14
C ASP A 464 -0.02 -11.09 -9.77
N GLY A 465 -0.20 -11.88 -8.72
CA GLY A 465 -0.53 -11.37 -7.40
C GLY A 465 -1.98 -10.83 -7.27
N LEU A 466 -2.80 -10.95 -8.31
CA LEU A 466 -4.22 -10.57 -8.33
C LEU A 466 -5.10 -11.74 -8.77
N ASN A 467 -6.10 -12.05 -7.99
CA ASN A 467 -7.17 -12.95 -8.42
C ASN A 467 -8.52 -12.53 -7.83
N ALA A 468 -9.59 -13.16 -8.29
CA ALA A 468 -10.91 -13.01 -7.68
C ALA A 468 -11.62 -14.36 -7.61
N TYR A 469 -12.55 -14.46 -6.68
CA TYR A 469 -13.37 -15.66 -6.52
C TYR A 469 -14.84 -15.31 -6.63
N SER A 470 -15.56 -15.96 -7.57
CA SER A 470 -17.01 -15.82 -7.76
C SER A 470 -17.76 -17.07 -7.32
N ALA A 471 -18.69 -16.92 -6.40
CA ALA A 471 -19.61 -17.98 -5.95
C ALA A 471 -21.00 -17.90 -6.62
N GLY A 472 -21.10 -17.17 -7.73
CA GLY A 472 -22.36 -16.99 -8.48
C GLY A 472 -22.99 -15.61 -8.31
N GLY A 473 -22.18 -14.62 -8.10
CA GLY A 473 -22.53 -13.21 -7.97
C GLY A 473 -21.28 -12.37 -8.06
N PRO A 474 -21.28 -11.14 -7.52
CA PRO A 474 -20.06 -10.37 -7.37
C PRO A 474 -19.00 -11.19 -6.68
N GLY A 475 -17.80 -11.25 -7.26
CA GLY A 475 -16.68 -11.97 -6.69
C GLY A 475 -15.91 -11.13 -5.67
N ASP A 476 -15.14 -11.81 -4.84
CA ASP A 476 -14.24 -11.19 -3.88
C ASP A 476 -12.85 -11.01 -4.50
N TRP A 477 -12.24 -9.83 -4.34
CA TRP A 477 -10.87 -9.57 -4.74
C TRP A 477 -9.87 -10.11 -3.73
N TYR A 478 -8.78 -10.68 -4.25
CA TYR A 478 -7.66 -11.20 -3.46
C TYR A 478 -6.33 -10.74 -4.06
N VAL A 479 -5.38 -10.39 -3.19
CA VAL A 479 -4.04 -9.98 -3.61
C VAL A 479 -2.96 -10.76 -2.85
N ALA A 480 -1.81 -10.92 -3.49
CA ALA A 480 -0.61 -11.49 -2.91
C ALA A 480 0.61 -10.65 -3.28
N ASP A 481 1.71 -10.80 -2.54
CA ASP A 481 2.97 -10.10 -2.82
C ASP A 481 3.63 -10.58 -4.12
N HIS A 482 3.39 -11.81 -4.51
CA HIS A 482 3.89 -12.41 -5.75
C HIS A 482 3.00 -13.60 -6.19
N GLY A 483 3.38 -14.24 -7.29
CA GLY A 483 2.64 -15.34 -7.90
C GLY A 483 2.64 -16.62 -7.11
N PHE A 484 1.80 -16.73 -6.11
CA PHE A 484 1.50 -17.98 -5.44
C PHE A 484 0.52 -18.85 -6.24
N ASP A 485 0.09 -19.99 -5.66
CA ASP A 485 -1.00 -20.79 -6.21
C ASP A 485 -2.28 -19.94 -6.28
N SER A 486 -2.66 -19.56 -7.48
CA SER A 486 -3.81 -18.69 -7.76
C SER A 486 -5.18 -19.30 -7.44
N LYS A 487 -5.22 -20.54 -6.93
CA LYS A 487 -6.46 -21.21 -6.48
C LYS A 487 -6.66 -21.16 -4.96
N LYS A 488 -5.77 -20.53 -4.22
CA LYS A 488 -5.88 -20.40 -2.77
C LYS A 488 -6.41 -19.04 -2.38
N LYS A 489 -7.38 -19.00 -1.48
CA LYS A 489 -7.98 -17.80 -0.93
C LYS A 489 -7.56 -17.49 0.52
N ASP A 490 -6.61 -18.25 1.06
CA ASP A 490 -6.10 -18.10 2.41
C ASP A 490 -4.58 -18.28 2.45
N GLY A 491 -3.94 -17.71 3.46
CA GLY A 491 -2.52 -17.88 3.73
C GLY A 491 -1.55 -17.22 2.75
N GLN A 492 -1.84 -17.27 1.45
CA GLN A 492 -0.98 -16.69 0.40
C GLN A 492 -1.64 -15.50 -0.30
N TYR A 493 -2.97 -15.55 -0.51
CA TYR A 493 -3.75 -14.45 -1.05
C TYR A 493 -4.65 -13.86 0.05
N THR A 494 -4.64 -12.55 0.18
CA THR A 494 -5.41 -11.82 1.17
C THR A 494 -6.62 -11.15 0.54
N HIS A 495 -7.80 -11.31 1.16
CA HIS A 495 -9.02 -10.62 0.77
C HIS A 495 -8.88 -9.11 1.00
N VAL A 496 -9.29 -8.30 0.03
CA VAL A 496 -9.07 -6.84 0.05
C VAL A 496 -10.24 -6.03 0.63
N GLY A 497 -11.17 -6.66 1.33
CA GLY A 497 -12.27 -5.96 2.01
C GLY A 497 -13.38 -5.42 1.11
N PHE A 498 -13.26 -5.45 -0.21
CA PHE A 498 -14.29 -5.03 -1.15
C PHE A 498 -14.46 -6.03 -2.30
N LYS A 499 -15.60 -5.96 -2.96
CA LYS A 499 -15.98 -6.91 -4.00
C LYS A 499 -15.63 -6.44 -5.40
N MET A 500 -15.40 -7.42 -6.27
CA MET A 500 -15.51 -7.24 -7.71
C MET A 500 -16.97 -6.93 -8.09
N ILE A 501 -17.15 -6.13 -9.12
CA ILE A 501 -18.48 -5.89 -9.70
C ILE A 501 -18.99 -7.18 -10.31
N GLY A 502 -20.28 -7.42 -10.18
CA GLY A 502 -20.85 -8.60 -10.79
C GLY A 502 -22.37 -8.65 -10.80
N LYS A 503 -22.89 -9.30 -11.82
CA LYS A 503 -24.30 -9.64 -11.97
C LYS A 503 -24.40 -11.14 -12.24
N LYS A 504 -25.21 -11.84 -11.50
CA LYS A 504 -25.37 -13.29 -11.64
C LYS A 504 -25.94 -13.64 -13.04
N GLY A 505 -25.22 -14.49 -13.75
CA GLY A 505 -25.71 -15.09 -15.00
C GLY A 505 -25.34 -14.34 -16.29
N ASP A 506 -24.69 -13.19 -16.19
CA ASP A 506 -24.19 -12.43 -17.35
C ASP A 506 -22.72 -12.07 -17.11
N ASP A 507 -21.94 -11.87 -18.17
CA ASP A 507 -20.62 -11.28 -18.08
C ASP A 507 -20.71 -9.92 -17.39
N PHE A 508 -19.71 -9.63 -16.56
CA PHE A 508 -19.65 -8.42 -15.77
C PHE A 508 -18.76 -7.43 -16.48
N GLY A 509 -19.28 -6.25 -16.75
CA GLY A 509 -18.45 -5.27 -17.40
C GLY A 509 -19.11 -3.93 -17.60
N GLY A 510 -18.28 -2.99 -17.91
CA GLY A 510 -18.65 -1.62 -18.19
C GLY A 510 -17.56 -0.65 -17.79
N TYR A 511 -17.79 0.62 -18.07
CA TYR A 511 -16.84 1.68 -17.74
C TYR A 511 -16.82 1.95 -16.24
N ILE A 512 -15.63 1.93 -15.66
CA ILE A 512 -15.43 2.07 -14.23
C ILE A 512 -15.86 3.46 -13.77
N SER A 513 -16.67 3.52 -12.71
CA SER A 513 -17.13 4.79 -12.09
C SER A 513 -16.63 4.98 -10.66
N ALA A 514 -16.14 3.92 -9.99
CA ALA A 514 -15.50 4.00 -8.68
C ALA A 514 -14.51 2.87 -8.50
N PHE A 515 -13.40 3.17 -7.85
CA PHE A 515 -12.49 2.16 -7.29
C PHE A 515 -12.90 1.79 -5.86
N GLY A 516 -12.46 0.61 -5.42
CA GLY A 516 -12.60 0.16 -4.05
C GLY A 516 -11.60 0.89 -3.13
N TYR A 517 -11.98 1.00 -1.87
CA TYR A 517 -11.12 1.50 -0.82
C TYR A 517 -11.23 0.64 0.43
N ASP A 518 -10.08 0.26 0.94
CA ASP A 518 -9.87 -0.33 2.25
C ASP A 518 -8.56 0.25 2.81
N PRO A 519 -8.48 0.65 4.08
CA PRO A 519 -7.27 1.26 4.67
C PRO A 519 -6.00 0.40 4.57
N ASP A 520 -6.13 -0.93 4.54
CA ASP A 520 -5.00 -1.85 4.43
C ASP A 520 -4.55 -2.04 2.97
N PHE A 521 -5.43 -1.70 2.01
CA PHE A 521 -5.22 -1.83 0.57
C PHE A 521 -5.41 -0.51 -0.19
N ASP A 522 -5.09 0.61 0.45
CA ASP A 522 -5.29 1.98 -0.04
C ASP A 522 -4.43 2.35 -1.28
N TRP A 523 -3.62 1.42 -1.75
CA TRP A 523 -2.79 1.52 -2.94
C TRP A 523 -3.41 0.86 -4.18
N LEU A 524 -4.53 0.12 -4.06
CA LEU A 524 -5.17 -0.59 -5.15
C LEU A 524 -6.18 0.28 -5.92
N PHE A 525 -6.24 0.08 -7.25
CA PHE A 525 -7.18 0.76 -8.15
C PHE A 525 -8.04 -0.28 -8.87
N LEU A 526 -8.82 -1.05 -8.10
CA LEU A 526 -9.71 -2.09 -8.58
C LEU A 526 -11.16 -1.56 -8.66
N GLY A 527 -11.81 -1.72 -9.80
CA GLY A 527 -13.17 -1.25 -10.01
C GLY A 527 -14.19 -1.96 -9.12
N THR A 528 -15.06 -1.19 -8.48
CA THR A 528 -16.17 -1.69 -7.66
C THR A 528 -17.54 -1.22 -8.14
N GLU A 529 -17.59 -0.32 -9.13
CA GLU A 529 -18.80 0.16 -9.77
C GLU A 529 -18.55 0.48 -11.25
N VAL A 530 -19.53 0.20 -12.13
CA VAL A 530 -19.45 0.41 -13.58
C VAL A 530 -20.65 1.23 -14.08
N LYS A 531 -20.65 2.51 -13.75
CA LYS A 531 -21.62 3.52 -14.18
C LYS A 531 -20.96 4.69 -14.91
N GLY A 532 -19.70 4.52 -15.32
CA GLY A 532 -18.93 5.48 -16.10
C GLY A 532 -19.27 5.44 -17.58
N ASP A 533 -18.52 6.19 -18.35
CA ASP A 533 -18.54 6.16 -19.82
C ASP A 533 -17.10 6.11 -20.37
N SER A 534 -16.93 6.12 -21.68
CA SER A 534 -15.60 6.01 -22.32
C SER A 534 -14.68 7.21 -22.09
N HIS A 535 -15.15 8.23 -21.40
CA HIS A 535 -14.37 9.44 -21.11
C HIS A 535 -14.15 9.62 -19.61
N LEU A 536 -15.20 9.44 -18.78
CA LEU A 536 -15.20 9.84 -17.37
C LEU A 536 -15.98 8.86 -16.47
N PRO A 537 -15.62 8.73 -15.18
CA PRO A 537 -14.44 9.32 -14.53
C PRO A 537 -13.14 8.59 -14.89
N VAL A 538 -13.17 7.33 -15.35
CA VAL A 538 -11.97 6.53 -15.62
C VAL A 538 -11.69 6.45 -17.12
N GLY A 539 -12.73 6.27 -17.94
CA GLY A 539 -12.60 6.02 -19.39
C GLY A 539 -12.39 4.55 -19.72
N ASP A 540 -11.80 3.80 -18.83
CA ASP A 540 -11.46 2.40 -19.03
C ASP A 540 -12.56 1.47 -18.50
N SER A 541 -12.67 0.29 -19.09
CA SER A 541 -13.68 -0.70 -18.71
C SER A 541 -13.09 -1.82 -17.85
N LEU A 542 -13.92 -2.40 -17.01
CA LEU A 542 -13.67 -3.68 -16.36
C LEU A 542 -14.53 -4.73 -17.06
N TRP A 543 -13.97 -5.90 -17.35
CA TRP A 543 -14.71 -7.03 -17.86
C TRP A 543 -14.34 -8.30 -17.12
N VAL A 544 -15.33 -9.09 -16.72
CA VAL A 544 -15.15 -10.39 -16.06
C VAL A 544 -16.19 -11.34 -16.62
N ASP A 545 -15.81 -12.56 -16.98
CA ASP A 545 -16.76 -13.56 -17.42
C ASP A 545 -17.70 -14.03 -16.29
N ALA A 546 -18.85 -14.61 -16.66
CA ALA A 546 -19.89 -15.04 -15.72
C ALA A 546 -19.59 -16.39 -15.02
N ASN A 547 -18.42 -16.98 -15.24
CA ASN A 547 -18.10 -18.29 -14.70
C ASN A 547 -17.95 -18.27 -13.17
N LEU A 548 -18.23 -19.42 -12.55
CA LEU A 548 -18.00 -19.63 -11.13
C LEU A 548 -16.55 -20.00 -10.85
N GLY A 549 -16.06 -19.61 -9.69
CA GLY A 549 -14.74 -20.00 -9.21
C GLY A 549 -13.71 -18.88 -9.30
N TRP A 550 -12.46 -19.27 -9.49
CA TRP A 550 -11.34 -18.35 -9.53
C TRP A 550 -11.17 -17.71 -10.89
N HIS A 551 -10.90 -16.40 -10.89
CA HIS A 551 -10.57 -15.62 -12.06
C HIS A 551 -9.13 -15.12 -11.97
N ALA A 552 -8.41 -15.26 -13.08
CA ALA A 552 -7.14 -14.57 -13.30
C ALA A 552 -7.39 -13.32 -14.14
N PHE A 553 -6.50 -12.35 -14.07
CA PHE A 553 -6.67 -11.05 -14.73
C PHE A 553 -5.52 -10.73 -15.66
N GLY A 554 -5.90 -10.11 -16.80
CA GLY A 554 -4.99 -9.39 -17.66
C GLY A 554 -5.27 -7.89 -17.56
N SER A 555 -4.22 -7.08 -17.56
CA SER A 555 -4.28 -5.62 -17.58
C SER A 555 -4.07 -5.06 -18.99
N GLY A 556 -4.50 -3.82 -19.20
CA GLY A 556 -4.19 -3.01 -20.37
C GLY A 556 -5.17 -3.14 -21.53
N SER A 557 -5.60 -4.29 -21.91
CA SER A 557 -6.53 -4.57 -23.02
C SER A 557 -5.89 -5.30 -24.22
N VAL A 558 -6.72 -5.58 -25.20
CA VAL A 558 -6.32 -6.25 -26.43
C VAL A 558 -6.62 -5.35 -27.65
N TRP A 559 -6.10 -5.74 -28.80
CA TRP A 559 -6.16 -5.00 -30.09
C TRP A 559 -7.55 -4.59 -30.58
N ASN A 560 -8.65 -5.12 -30.03
CA ASN A 560 -10.03 -4.83 -30.44
C ASN A 560 -10.96 -4.35 -29.32
N ASP A 561 -10.45 -3.98 -28.15
CA ASP A 561 -11.26 -3.49 -27.02
C ASP A 561 -11.79 -2.04 -27.21
N GLY A 562 -11.30 -1.34 -28.24
CA GLY A 562 -11.76 0.00 -28.58
C GLY A 562 -11.61 1.01 -27.45
N ALA A 563 -12.62 1.85 -27.29
CA ALA A 563 -12.63 2.88 -26.24
C ALA A 563 -12.66 2.34 -24.80
N GLY A 564 -12.84 1.05 -24.61
CA GLY A 564 -12.77 0.43 -23.27
C GLY A 564 -11.35 0.10 -22.82
N ALA A 565 -10.34 0.24 -23.70
CA ALA A 565 -8.93 0.01 -23.40
C ALA A 565 -8.37 1.11 -22.48
N GLY A 566 -7.32 0.80 -21.74
CA GLY A 566 -6.59 1.80 -20.98
C GLY A 566 -5.79 1.20 -19.81
N LEU A 567 -5.05 2.06 -19.11
CA LEU A 567 -4.13 1.68 -18.03
C LEU A 567 -4.86 1.06 -16.81
N PHE A 568 -6.13 1.40 -16.61
CA PHE A 568 -6.97 0.88 -15.51
C PHE A 568 -7.87 -0.27 -15.96
N ARG A 569 -7.79 -0.67 -17.22
CA ARG A 569 -8.52 -1.80 -17.76
C ARG A 569 -8.03 -3.10 -17.13
N LEU A 570 -8.99 -3.90 -16.64
CA LEU A 570 -8.76 -5.28 -16.25
C LEU A 570 -9.76 -6.19 -16.98
N GLY A 571 -9.26 -7.29 -17.52
CA GLY A 571 -10.07 -8.35 -18.11
C GLY A 571 -9.89 -9.63 -17.29
N GLY A 572 -10.99 -10.13 -16.69
CA GLY A 572 -11.01 -11.36 -15.90
C GLY A 572 -11.61 -12.50 -16.71
N SER A 573 -10.84 -13.55 -16.97
CA SER A 573 -11.31 -14.75 -17.66
C SER A 573 -11.41 -15.93 -16.70
N ALA A 574 -12.21 -16.93 -17.07
CA ALA A 574 -12.48 -18.10 -16.24
C ALA A 574 -11.22 -18.87 -15.91
N GLY A 575 -10.70 -18.64 -14.73
CA GLY A 575 -9.71 -19.50 -14.11
C GLY A 575 -8.31 -19.42 -14.70
N VAL A 576 -7.39 -19.79 -13.85
CA VAL A 576 -5.93 -19.78 -14.08
C VAL A 576 -5.45 -20.78 -15.14
N ALA A 577 -6.31 -21.69 -15.57
CA ALA A 577 -6.04 -22.63 -16.67
C ALA A 577 -6.46 -22.08 -18.04
N SER A 578 -7.00 -20.88 -18.11
CA SER A 578 -7.39 -20.24 -19.37
C SER A 578 -6.18 -20.01 -20.27
N ARG A 579 -6.40 -20.20 -21.54
CA ARG A 579 -5.43 -19.99 -22.62
C ARG A 579 -6.11 -19.20 -23.71
N SER A 580 -5.52 -18.11 -24.08
CA SER A 580 -6.11 -17.26 -25.11
C SER A 580 -5.01 -16.68 -25.98
N ARG A 581 -5.32 -16.47 -27.26
CA ARG A 581 -4.47 -15.73 -28.18
C ARG A 581 -4.29 -14.26 -27.77
N CYS A 582 -5.22 -13.75 -26.95
CA CYS A 582 -5.22 -12.38 -26.46
C CYS A 582 -4.45 -12.20 -25.13
N TRP A 583 -3.93 -13.27 -24.55
CA TRP A 583 -3.24 -13.22 -23.26
C TRP A 583 -1.74 -13.40 -23.46
N GLY A 584 -1.02 -12.33 -23.22
CA GLY A 584 0.43 -12.24 -23.19
C GLY A 584 0.96 -12.08 -21.78
N ALA A 585 2.21 -11.69 -21.66
CA ALA A 585 2.89 -11.53 -20.39
C ALA A 585 3.89 -10.37 -20.43
N ARG A 586 4.32 -9.93 -19.22
CA ARG A 586 5.43 -9.02 -18.98
C ARG A 586 6.27 -9.53 -17.83
N LEU A 587 7.48 -9.02 -17.70
CA LEU A 587 8.40 -9.36 -16.62
C LEU A 587 8.52 -8.22 -15.62
N THR A 588 8.69 -8.60 -14.37
CA THR A 588 9.17 -7.75 -13.29
C THR A 588 10.42 -8.38 -12.68
N TYR A 589 11.38 -7.56 -12.26
CA TYR A 589 12.52 -8.00 -11.46
C TYR A 589 12.59 -7.22 -10.17
N ARG A 590 12.64 -7.95 -9.05
CA ARG A 590 12.75 -7.41 -7.69
C ARG A 590 13.93 -8.07 -6.98
N ASN A 591 14.98 -7.31 -6.70
CA ASN A 591 16.17 -7.86 -6.05
C ASN A 591 15.96 -7.93 -4.53
N THR A 592 15.71 -9.12 -4.01
CA THR A 592 15.56 -9.38 -2.57
C THR A 592 16.84 -9.92 -1.91
N LYS A 593 17.96 -10.02 -2.68
CA LYS A 593 19.26 -10.53 -2.18
C LYS A 593 20.02 -9.52 -1.34
#